data_c71759f66ab8455bd7006c1829ca0281
#
_entry.id   c71759f66ab8455bd7006c1829ca0281
#
_cell.length_a   1.000
_cell.length_b   1.000
_cell.length_c   1.000
_cell.angle_alpha   90.00
_cell.angle_beta   90.00
_cell.angle_gamma   90.00
#
_symmetry.space_group_name_H-M   'P 1'
#
loop_
_entity.id
_entity.type
_entity.pdbx_description
1 polymer ?
#
loop_
_entity_poly.entity_id
_entity_poly.type
_entity_poly.pdbx_seq_one_letter_code
_entity_poly.pdbx_strand_id
1 'polypeptide(L)'
;MHRATGLFSLVFGAALATGALAADARKGETLAKRWCAACHVVAADQQVGTTQSPAFSTIARKQDFTEATLAFFLLNPHPRMPDMNLSRSETADLAAYIRTQK
;
A
#
# COMPACT_ATOMS: atom_id res chain seq x y z
N MET A 1 54.32 -36.79 14.20
CA MET A 1 52.85 -36.70 14.17
C MET A 1 52.47 -35.23 14.22
N HIS A 2 52.19 -34.62 13.05
CA HIS A 2 51.75 -33.26 12.99
C HIS A 2 50.24 -33.27 12.77
N ARG A 3 49.48 -32.77 13.76
CA ARG A 3 48.06 -32.52 13.62
C ARG A 3 47.89 -31.12 13.02
N ALA A 4 47.51 -31.07 11.76
CA ALA A 4 47.08 -29.82 11.14
C ALA A 4 45.65 -29.51 11.59
N THR A 5 45.53 -28.52 12.44
CA THR A 5 44.24 -27.98 12.83
C THR A 5 43.81 -27.00 11.74
N GLY A 6 42.94 -27.45 10.84
CA GLY A 6 42.34 -26.56 9.84
C GLY A 6 41.35 -25.63 10.52
N LEU A 7 41.69 -24.36 10.55
CA LEU A 7 40.70 -23.29 10.87
C LEU A 7 39.75 -23.15 9.69
N PHE A 8 38.54 -23.63 9.85
CA PHE A 8 37.43 -23.31 8.95
C PHE A 8 36.93 -21.94 9.31
N SER A 9 37.38 -20.90 8.58
CA SER A 9 36.78 -19.58 8.64
C SER A 9 35.43 -19.62 7.94
N LEU A 10 34.36 -19.72 8.72
CA LEU A 10 33.00 -19.46 8.24
C LEU A 10 32.89 -17.95 7.99
N VAL A 11 33.00 -17.55 6.73
CA VAL A 11 32.63 -16.21 6.30
C VAL A 11 31.10 -16.15 6.26
N PHE A 12 30.50 -15.63 7.34
CA PHE A 12 29.08 -15.27 7.32
C PHE A 12 28.96 -14.01 6.45
N GLY A 13 28.62 -14.18 5.17
CA GLY A 13 28.21 -13.09 4.32
C GLY A 13 26.88 -12.56 4.84
N ALA A 14 26.89 -11.38 5.49
CA ALA A 14 25.67 -10.66 5.77
C ALA A 14 25.07 -10.24 4.43
N ALA A 15 24.05 -10.97 3.97
CA ALA A 15 23.21 -10.50 2.88
C ALA A 15 22.49 -9.26 3.39
N LEU A 16 22.93 -8.06 2.94
CA LEU A 16 22.15 -6.86 3.06
C LEU A 16 20.91 -7.05 2.16
N ALA A 17 19.84 -7.55 2.78
CA ALA A 17 18.55 -7.50 2.14
C ALA A 17 18.18 -6.02 2.01
N THR A 18 18.39 -5.42 0.83
CA THR A 18 17.75 -4.18 0.45
C THR A 18 16.27 -4.51 0.28
N GLY A 19 15.53 -4.58 1.40
CA GLY A 19 14.09 -4.74 1.38
C GLY A 19 13.49 -3.54 0.69
N ALA A 20 12.71 -3.77 -0.36
CA ALA A 20 11.77 -2.75 -0.81
C ALA A 20 10.95 -2.32 0.41
N LEU A 21 10.86 -1.02 0.66
CA LEU A 21 10.03 -0.49 1.73
C LEU A 21 8.61 -0.99 1.51
N ALA A 22 8.07 -1.75 2.46
CA ALA A 22 6.67 -2.15 2.44
C ALA A 22 5.78 -0.90 2.44
N ALA A 23 4.67 -0.96 1.72
CA ALA A 23 3.68 0.11 1.72
C ALA A 23 3.17 0.37 3.14
N ASP A 24 2.98 1.63 3.47
CA ASP A 24 2.57 2.09 4.79
C ASP A 24 1.09 2.47 4.80
N ALA A 25 0.25 1.61 5.39
CA ALA A 25 -1.19 1.85 5.50
C ALA A 25 -1.54 3.10 6.32
N ARG A 26 -0.73 3.50 7.29
CA ARG A 26 -0.96 4.74 8.07
C ARG A 26 -0.78 5.99 7.24
N LYS A 27 0.23 6.01 6.39
CA LYS A 27 0.41 7.09 5.40
C LYS A 27 -0.74 7.10 4.41
N GLY A 28 -1.18 5.92 3.98
CA GLY A 28 -2.36 5.75 3.12
C GLY A 28 -3.63 6.32 3.76
N GLU A 29 -3.85 6.09 5.04
CA GLU A 29 -4.97 6.68 5.79
C GLU A 29 -4.93 8.21 5.77
N THR A 30 -3.79 8.79 6.02
CA THR A 30 -3.62 10.25 5.98
C THR A 30 -3.94 10.82 4.60
N LEU A 31 -3.45 10.18 3.54
CA LEU A 31 -3.74 10.57 2.16
C LEU A 31 -5.22 10.41 1.82
N ALA A 32 -5.84 9.30 2.25
CA ALA A 32 -7.26 9.03 2.02
C ALA A 32 -8.16 10.10 2.65
N LYS A 33 -7.89 10.46 3.89
CA LYS A 33 -8.64 11.52 4.60
C LYS A 33 -8.47 12.89 3.95
N ARG A 34 -7.31 13.16 3.41
CA ARG A 34 -7.02 14.43 2.74
C ARG A 34 -7.65 14.53 1.36
N TRP A 35 -7.56 13.48 0.54
CA TRP A 35 -7.85 13.54 -0.89
C TRP A 35 -9.13 12.82 -1.31
N CYS A 36 -9.57 11.84 -0.54
CA CYS A 36 -10.62 10.91 -0.96
C CYS A 36 -11.93 11.08 -0.18
N ALA A 37 -11.85 11.55 1.06
CA ALA A 37 -12.99 11.59 1.98
C ALA A 37 -14.12 12.53 1.58
N ALA A 38 -13.85 13.50 0.69
CA ALA A 38 -14.89 14.37 0.18
C ALA A 38 -15.95 13.63 -0.66
N CYS A 39 -15.57 12.52 -1.29
CA CYS A 39 -16.44 11.73 -2.17
C CYS A 39 -16.62 10.28 -1.68
N HIS A 40 -15.59 9.66 -1.12
CA HIS A 40 -15.62 8.29 -0.65
C HIS A 40 -15.79 8.20 0.86
N VAL A 41 -16.44 7.15 1.31
CA VAL A 41 -16.35 6.73 2.71
C VAL A 41 -15.02 5.99 2.87
N VAL A 42 -14.07 6.60 3.56
CA VAL A 42 -12.69 6.09 3.67
C VAL A 42 -12.39 5.39 4.98
N ALA A 43 -13.29 5.49 5.97
CA ALA A 43 -13.13 4.87 7.28
C ALA A 43 -14.50 4.52 7.87
N ALA A 44 -14.51 3.56 8.81
CA ALA A 44 -15.73 3.07 9.44
C ALA A 44 -16.49 4.15 10.24
N ASP A 45 -15.77 5.14 10.77
CA ASP A 45 -16.34 6.26 11.55
C ASP A 45 -16.82 7.42 10.69
N GLN A 46 -16.57 7.40 9.40
CA GLN A 46 -17.07 8.40 8.47
C GLN A 46 -18.51 8.09 8.09
N GLN A 47 -19.40 9.06 8.24
CA GLN A 47 -20.82 8.86 7.99
C GLN A 47 -21.30 9.31 6.61
N VAL A 48 -20.55 10.21 5.95
CA VAL A 48 -21.01 10.84 4.72
C VAL A 48 -19.94 10.75 3.63
N GLY A 49 -20.35 10.23 2.50
CA GLY A 49 -19.68 10.28 1.20
C GLY A 49 -20.74 10.54 0.13
N THR A 50 -20.38 10.50 -1.14
CA THR A 50 -21.37 10.58 -2.22
C THR A 50 -21.86 9.19 -2.60
N THR A 51 -23.12 9.09 -3.02
CA THR A 51 -23.72 7.81 -3.45
C THR A 51 -23.10 7.26 -4.74
N GLN A 52 -22.37 8.08 -5.49
CA GLN A 52 -21.75 7.70 -6.76
C GLN A 52 -20.32 7.20 -6.60
N SER A 53 -19.70 7.42 -5.46
CA SER A 53 -18.35 6.98 -5.17
C SER A 53 -18.38 5.77 -4.25
N PRO A 54 -17.78 4.63 -4.64
CA PRO A 54 -17.80 3.44 -3.80
C PRO A 54 -17.04 3.67 -2.49
N ALA A 55 -17.57 3.15 -1.39
CA ALA A 55 -16.86 3.12 -0.12
C ALA A 55 -15.58 2.28 -0.25
N PHE A 56 -14.56 2.62 0.49
CA PHE A 56 -13.31 1.85 0.49
C PHE A 56 -13.51 0.39 0.91
N SER A 57 -14.43 0.14 1.83
CA SER A 57 -14.80 -1.23 2.21
C SER A 57 -15.37 -2.03 1.03
N THR A 58 -16.15 -1.40 0.18
CA THR A 58 -16.70 -2.02 -1.03
C THR A 58 -15.59 -2.36 -2.03
N ILE A 59 -14.65 -1.43 -2.23
CA ILE A 59 -13.50 -1.66 -3.11
C ILE A 59 -12.65 -2.82 -2.60
N ALA A 60 -12.36 -2.85 -1.31
CA ALA A 60 -11.52 -3.86 -0.68
C ALA A 60 -12.12 -5.28 -0.74
N ARG A 61 -13.45 -5.39 -0.85
CA ARG A 61 -14.18 -6.68 -0.92
C ARG A 61 -14.37 -7.21 -2.33
N LYS A 62 -13.99 -6.49 -3.36
CA LYS A 62 -14.06 -7.00 -4.73
C LYS A 62 -13.19 -8.23 -4.89
N GLN A 63 -13.70 -9.25 -5.63
CA GLN A 63 -12.97 -10.51 -5.83
C GLN A 63 -11.64 -10.34 -6.55
N ASP A 64 -11.56 -9.37 -7.45
CA ASP A 64 -10.36 -9.05 -8.23
C ASP A 64 -9.46 -7.99 -7.56
N PHE A 65 -9.74 -7.64 -6.30
CA PHE A 65 -8.94 -6.66 -5.58
C PHE A 65 -7.52 -7.18 -5.36
N THR A 66 -6.55 -6.40 -5.80
CA THR A 66 -5.15 -6.51 -5.39
C THR A 66 -4.60 -5.11 -5.11
N GLU A 67 -3.69 -5.00 -4.15
CA GLU A 67 -3.02 -3.72 -3.88
C GLU A 67 -2.30 -3.19 -5.12
N ALA A 68 -1.62 -4.06 -5.87
CA ALA A 68 -0.89 -3.67 -7.07
C ALA A 68 -1.80 -3.11 -8.16
N THR A 69 -2.93 -3.76 -8.42
CA THR A 69 -3.91 -3.29 -9.42
C THR A 69 -4.51 -1.95 -9.02
N LEU A 70 -4.86 -1.79 -7.76
CA LEU A 70 -5.43 -0.55 -7.27
C LEU A 70 -4.41 0.59 -7.29
N ALA A 71 -3.17 0.34 -6.88
CA ALA A 71 -2.11 1.33 -6.93
C ALA A 71 -1.86 1.81 -8.36
N PHE A 72 -1.85 0.89 -9.33
CA PHE A 72 -1.74 1.23 -10.75
C PHE A 72 -2.91 2.09 -11.23
N PHE A 73 -4.13 1.73 -10.84
CA PHE A 73 -5.34 2.52 -11.15
C PHE A 73 -5.24 3.95 -10.61
N LEU A 74 -4.75 4.12 -9.38
CA LEU A 74 -4.63 5.43 -8.75
C LEU A 74 -3.56 6.32 -9.39
N LEU A 75 -2.59 5.75 -10.11
CA LEU A 75 -1.63 6.53 -10.90
C LEU A 75 -2.28 7.18 -12.13
N ASN A 76 -3.34 6.57 -12.64
CA ASN A 76 -4.08 7.04 -13.81
C ASN A 76 -5.57 7.05 -13.46
N PRO A 77 -6.02 7.98 -12.61
CA PRO A 77 -7.40 8.02 -12.18
C PRO A 77 -8.35 8.21 -13.36
N HIS A 78 -9.55 7.61 -13.27
CA HIS A 78 -10.54 7.80 -14.33
C HIS A 78 -11.10 9.24 -14.30
N PRO A 79 -11.79 9.70 -15.38
CA PRO A 79 -12.15 11.12 -15.56
C PRO A 79 -13.00 11.76 -14.47
N ARG A 80 -13.67 10.94 -13.62
CA ARG A 80 -14.52 11.44 -12.52
C ARG A 80 -13.75 11.70 -11.23
N MET A 81 -12.52 11.22 -11.12
CA MET A 81 -11.65 11.50 -9.99
C MET A 81 -10.68 12.60 -10.35
N PRO A 82 -10.41 13.54 -9.42
CA PRO A 82 -9.36 14.52 -9.67
C PRO A 82 -8.00 13.83 -9.77
N ASP A 83 -7.12 14.40 -10.58
CA ASP A 83 -5.71 13.99 -10.58
C ASP A 83 -5.02 14.64 -9.36
N MET A 84 -4.70 13.82 -8.37
CA MET A 84 -4.02 14.25 -7.16
C MET A 84 -2.49 14.21 -7.30
N ASN A 85 -1.99 13.85 -8.47
CA ASN A 85 -0.57 13.75 -8.78
C ASN A 85 0.21 12.91 -7.74
N LEU A 86 -0.34 11.75 -7.40
CA LEU A 86 0.24 10.85 -6.42
C LEU A 86 1.48 10.14 -6.96
N SER A 87 2.50 9.98 -6.11
CA SER A 87 3.66 9.15 -6.42
C SER A 87 3.31 7.67 -6.38
N ARG A 88 4.19 6.82 -6.92
CA ARG A 88 4.03 5.36 -6.82
C ARG A 88 4.01 4.87 -5.38
N SER A 89 4.83 5.47 -4.53
CA SER A 89 4.88 5.18 -3.10
C SER A 89 3.56 5.56 -2.42
N GLU A 90 3.00 6.72 -2.73
CA GLU A 90 1.73 7.17 -2.17
C GLU A 90 0.55 6.32 -2.64
N THR A 91 0.51 5.92 -3.91
CA THR A 91 -0.55 5.01 -4.39
C THR A 91 -0.45 3.62 -3.77
N ALA A 92 0.76 3.14 -3.51
CA ALA A 92 0.99 1.89 -2.79
C ALA A 92 0.50 1.99 -1.32
N ASP A 93 0.78 3.09 -0.65
CA ASP A 93 0.33 3.35 0.72
C ASP A 93 -1.20 3.42 0.79
N LEU A 94 -1.83 4.11 -0.17
CA LEU A 94 -3.30 4.16 -0.29
C LEU A 94 -3.91 2.78 -0.52
N ALA A 95 -3.36 2.00 -1.42
CA ALA A 95 -3.85 0.65 -1.69
C ALA A 95 -3.73 -0.26 -0.47
N ALA A 96 -2.63 -0.16 0.28
CA ALA A 96 -2.43 -0.87 1.55
C ALA A 96 -3.49 -0.46 2.59
N TYR A 97 -3.79 0.82 2.69
CA TYR A 97 -4.84 1.30 3.58
C TYR A 97 -6.23 0.82 3.17
N ILE A 98 -6.58 0.93 1.89
CA ILE A 98 -7.88 0.48 1.37
C ILE A 98 -8.10 -1.00 1.69
N ARG A 99 -7.08 -1.84 1.53
CA ARG A 99 -7.16 -3.25 1.90
C ARG A 99 -7.60 -3.47 3.35
N THR A 100 -7.20 -2.60 4.27
CA THR A 100 -7.57 -2.71 5.69
C THR A 100 -9.04 -2.42 5.96
N GLN A 101 -9.79 -1.87 4.99
CA GLN A 101 -11.17 -1.43 5.15
C GLN A 101 -12.22 -2.49 4.81
N LYS A 102 -11.84 -3.73 4.69
CA LYS A 102 -12.78 -4.85 4.47
C LYS A 102 -13.89 -4.90 5.49
#